data_2d9ded3899d033026a9d80e6f8b8dae0
#
_entry.id   2d9ded3899d033026a9d80e6f8b8dae0
#
_cell.length_a   1.000
_cell.length_b   1.000
_cell.length_c   1.000
_cell.angle_alpha   90.00
_cell.angle_beta   90.00
_cell.angle_gamma   90.00
#
_symmetry.space_group_name_H-M   'P 1'
#
loop_
_entity.id
_entity.type
_entity.pdbx_description
1 polymer ?
#
loop_
_entity_poly.entity_id
_entity_poly.type
_entity_poly.pdbx_seq_one_letter_code
_entity_poly.pdbx_strand_id
1 'polypeptide(L)'
;MSLTPSLTRAEIEEFWETWLDINRQVEATGDWRPMAEWYAEDATYGWMYSPDEHFMAVGRDQIRDWAIGIEMDGLDGWHYDYQCTMIDDAKGMAVGFWKQKSGILDESGQEYEILGIGGSWFGFERQIGGADDGLIKIAWQRDWFDMPSTAHTFMAIVEAGKAPDTLLKRMSVGGLKVPGHYRYADIPSSVWPPPVEAGEHITQQKAPEATA
;
A
#
# COMPACT_ATOMS: atom_id res chain seq x y z
N MET A 1 2.27 -30.47 -9.62
CA MET A 1 2.34 -29.09 -9.17
C MET A 1 3.20 -28.35 -10.17
N SER A 2 2.64 -27.44 -10.94
CA SER A 2 3.45 -26.53 -11.79
C SER A 2 4.10 -25.54 -10.84
N LEU A 3 5.43 -25.58 -10.73
CA LEU A 3 6.17 -24.58 -9.97
C LEU A 3 6.08 -23.28 -10.77
N THR A 4 5.42 -22.27 -10.23
CA THR A 4 5.51 -20.91 -10.76
C THR A 4 7.00 -20.54 -10.78
N PRO A 5 7.57 -20.10 -11.91
CA PRO A 5 8.97 -19.72 -11.96
C PRO A 5 9.26 -18.67 -10.88
N SER A 6 10.23 -18.93 -10.01
CA SER A 6 10.67 -17.96 -9.01
C SER A 6 11.18 -16.70 -9.70
N LEU A 7 10.80 -15.54 -9.18
CA LEU A 7 11.33 -14.27 -9.63
C LEU A 7 12.77 -14.11 -9.16
N THR A 8 13.63 -13.58 -10.02
CA THR A 8 14.98 -13.21 -9.63
C THR A 8 14.98 -11.84 -8.97
N ARG A 9 15.98 -11.56 -8.15
CA ARG A 9 16.17 -10.25 -7.54
C ARG A 9 16.22 -9.12 -8.58
N ALA A 10 16.94 -9.32 -9.68
CA ALA A 10 17.07 -8.33 -10.74
C ALA A 10 15.72 -8.01 -11.39
N GLU A 11 14.87 -9.01 -11.61
CA GLU A 11 13.53 -8.78 -12.16
C GLU A 11 12.62 -8.01 -11.20
N ILE A 12 12.73 -8.26 -9.89
CA ILE A 12 11.96 -7.50 -8.88
C ILE A 12 12.48 -6.07 -8.79
N GLU A 13 13.80 -5.85 -8.84
CA GLU A 13 14.41 -4.53 -8.84
C GLU A 13 13.98 -3.70 -10.07
N GLU A 14 14.02 -4.27 -11.27
CA GLU A 14 13.56 -3.62 -12.51
C GLU A 14 12.07 -3.27 -12.46
N PHE A 15 11.23 -4.21 -12.01
CA PHE A 15 9.81 -3.96 -11.81
C PHE A 15 9.59 -2.82 -10.81
N TRP A 16 10.28 -2.84 -9.67
CA TRP A 16 10.15 -1.87 -8.60
C TRP A 16 10.54 -0.45 -9.04
N GLU A 17 11.67 -0.31 -9.74
CA GLU A 17 12.10 0.98 -10.27
C GLU A 17 11.09 1.56 -11.25
N THR A 18 10.58 0.73 -12.17
CA THR A 18 9.56 1.12 -13.13
C THR A 18 8.26 1.51 -12.42
N TRP A 19 7.84 0.74 -11.41
CA TRP A 19 6.66 1.03 -10.61
C TRP A 19 6.80 2.37 -9.86
N LEU A 20 7.96 2.66 -9.27
CA LEU A 20 8.23 3.96 -8.63
C LEU A 20 8.15 5.13 -9.61
N ASP A 21 8.60 4.95 -10.86
CA ASP A 21 8.49 5.99 -11.88
C ASP A 21 7.04 6.27 -12.25
N ILE A 22 6.22 5.22 -12.40
CA ILE A 22 4.78 5.36 -12.64
C ILE A 22 4.09 6.00 -11.43
N ASN A 23 4.44 5.59 -10.21
CA ASN A 23 3.91 6.19 -8.98
C ASN A 23 4.10 7.72 -9.00
N ARG A 24 5.31 8.21 -9.29
CA ARG A 24 5.57 9.65 -9.41
C ARG A 24 4.78 10.33 -10.53
N GLN A 25 4.53 9.63 -11.65
CA GLN A 25 3.73 10.18 -12.74
C GLN A 25 2.25 10.35 -12.36
N VAL A 26 1.66 9.36 -11.69
CA VAL A 26 0.26 9.43 -11.25
C VAL A 26 0.08 10.44 -10.11
N GLU A 27 1.03 10.56 -9.20
CA GLU A 27 1.08 11.65 -8.20
C GLU A 27 1.00 13.03 -8.85
N ALA A 28 1.79 13.24 -9.90
CA ALA A 28 1.82 14.53 -10.62
C ALA A 28 0.50 14.83 -11.35
N THR A 29 -0.27 13.82 -11.73
CA THR A 29 -1.57 13.98 -12.39
C THR A 29 -2.74 14.01 -11.43
N GLY A 30 -2.58 13.45 -10.23
CA GLY A 30 -3.65 13.24 -9.25
C GLY A 30 -4.61 12.09 -9.61
N ASP A 31 -4.39 11.40 -10.73
CA ASP A 31 -5.16 10.20 -11.10
C ASP A 31 -4.31 8.95 -10.90
N TRP A 32 -4.64 8.20 -9.87
CA TRP A 32 -3.93 6.99 -9.46
C TRP A 32 -4.43 5.72 -10.17
N ARG A 33 -5.58 5.76 -10.82
CA ARG A 33 -6.23 4.59 -11.44
C ARG A 33 -5.35 3.84 -12.44
N PRO A 34 -4.46 4.50 -13.22
CA PRO A 34 -3.53 3.78 -14.10
C PRO A 34 -2.60 2.80 -13.41
N MET A 35 -2.35 2.97 -12.10
CA MET A 35 -1.56 2.01 -11.31
C MET A 35 -2.19 0.62 -11.23
N ALA A 36 -3.51 0.50 -11.44
CA ALA A 36 -4.21 -0.79 -11.38
C ALA A 36 -3.65 -1.82 -12.37
N GLU A 37 -3.12 -1.37 -13.50
CA GLU A 37 -2.52 -2.25 -14.50
C GLU A 37 -1.27 -3.01 -14.01
N TRP A 38 -0.70 -2.60 -12.88
CA TRP A 38 0.44 -3.26 -12.25
C TRP A 38 0.06 -4.43 -11.35
N TYR A 39 -1.24 -4.60 -11.07
CA TYR A 39 -1.76 -5.68 -10.24
C TYR A 39 -2.23 -6.85 -11.09
N ALA A 40 -2.11 -8.07 -10.54
CA ALA A 40 -2.73 -9.27 -11.10
C ALA A 40 -4.26 -9.11 -11.12
N GLU A 41 -4.92 -9.88 -11.99
CA GLU A 41 -6.39 -9.80 -12.15
C GLU A 41 -7.13 -10.14 -10.84
N ASP A 42 -6.59 -11.07 -10.06
CA ASP A 42 -7.13 -11.52 -8.76
C ASP A 42 -6.38 -10.96 -7.54
N ALA A 43 -5.54 -9.94 -7.74
CA ALA A 43 -4.76 -9.31 -6.68
C ALA A 43 -5.61 -8.81 -5.52
N THR A 44 -5.00 -8.71 -4.33
CA THR A 44 -5.65 -8.11 -3.16
C THR A 44 -4.86 -6.92 -2.63
N TYR A 45 -5.56 -5.84 -2.28
CA TYR A 45 -4.95 -4.65 -1.70
C TYR A 45 -5.73 -4.20 -0.46
N GLY A 46 -5.05 -4.07 0.67
CA GLY A 46 -5.73 -3.69 1.90
C GLY A 46 -4.83 -3.19 3.01
N TRP A 47 -5.47 -2.61 4.04
CA TRP A 47 -4.83 -2.07 5.24
C TRP A 47 -5.77 -2.10 6.43
N MET A 48 -5.19 -1.95 7.63
CA MET A 48 -5.96 -1.73 8.85
C MET A 48 -6.36 -0.26 8.93
N TYR A 49 -7.64 0.02 9.11
CA TYR A 49 -8.16 1.37 9.26
C TYR A 49 -8.39 1.74 10.74
N SER A 50 -8.95 0.81 11.49
CA SER A 50 -9.15 0.92 12.94
C SER A 50 -9.16 -0.50 13.56
N PRO A 51 -9.23 -0.64 14.89
CA PRO A 51 -9.33 -1.97 15.51
C PRO A 51 -10.50 -2.82 15.02
N ASP A 52 -11.61 -2.18 14.62
CA ASP A 52 -12.85 -2.86 14.24
C ASP A 52 -13.12 -2.79 12.73
N GLU A 53 -12.29 -2.08 11.98
CA GLU A 53 -12.51 -1.79 10.57
C GLU A 53 -11.24 -1.91 9.76
N HIS A 54 -11.34 -2.59 8.63
CA HIS A 54 -10.26 -2.77 7.68
C HIS A 54 -10.73 -2.45 6.27
N PHE A 55 -9.79 -2.02 5.45
CA PHE A 55 -10.01 -1.89 4.02
C PHE A 55 -9.49 -3.11 3.28
N MET A 56 -10.21 -3.56 2.26
CA MET A 56 -9.77 -4.61 1.34
C MET A 56 -10.45 -4.45 -0.02
N ALA A 57 -9.64 -4.39 -1.06
CA ALA A 57 -10.05 -4.54 -2.45
C ALA A 57 -9.59 -5.90 -2.97
N VAL A 58 -10.47 -6.63 -3.65
CA VAL A 58 -10.21 -7.95 -4.22
C VAL A 58 -10.42 -7.89 -5.72
N GLY A 59 -9.38 -8.17 -6.48
CA GLY A 59 -9.33 -8.05 -7.92
C GLY A 59 -8.94 -6.65 -8.41
N ARG A 60 -8.31 -6.61 -9.60
CA ARG A 60 -7.78 -5.40 -10.24
C ARG A 60 -8.83 -4.29 -10.36
N ASP A 61 -10.07 -4.63 -10.68
CA ASP A 61 -11.15 -3.65 -10.82
C ASP A 61 -11.49 -2.95 -9.50
N GLN A 62 -11.60 -3.71 -8.40
CA GLN A 62 -11.83 -3.10 -7.08
C GLN A 62 -10.60 -2.30 -6.61
N ILE A 63 -9.40 -2.75 -6.92
CA ILE A 63 -8.17 -1.98 -6.63
C ILE A 63 -8.24 -0.65 -7.37
N ARG A 64 -8.53 -0.64 -8.67
CA ARG A 64 -8.65 0.58 -9.48
C ARG A 64 -9.72 1.52 -8.96
N ASP A 65 -10.91 0.98 -8.68
CA ASP A 65 -12.08 1.81 -8.38
C ASP A 65 -12.12 2.25 -6.92
N TRP A 66 -11.63 1.43 -5.98
CA TRP A 66 -11.73 1.67 -4.55
C TRP A 66 -10.40 2.09 -3.93
N ALA A 67 -9.36 1.24 -3.98
CA ALA A 67 -8.10 1.50 -3.28
C ALA A 67 -7.35 2.72 -3.83
N ILE A 68 -7.17 2.78 -5.15
CA ILE A 68 -6.48 3.87 -5.85
C ILE A 68 -7.45 4.80 -6.60
N GLY A 69 -8.75 4.58 -6.42
CA GLY A 69 -9.84 5.46 -6.83
C GLY A 69 -10.41 6.22 -5.64
N ILE A 70 -11.48 5.70 -5.03
CA ILE A 70 -12.23 6.36 -3.95
C ILE A 70 -11.35 6.74 -2.76
N GLU A 71 -10.42 5.83 -2.34
CA GLU A 71 -9.53 6.10 -1.21
C GLU A 71 -8.47 7.17 -1.49
N MET A 72 -8.21 7.50 -2.74
CA MET A 72 -7.34 8.60 -3.13
C MET A 72 -8.10 9.92 -3.39
N ASP A 73 -9.43 9.87 -3.50
CA ASP A 73 -10.27 11.07 -3.67
C ASP A 73 -10.10 12.02 -2.46
N GLY A 74 -9.79 13.28 -2.74
CA GLY A 74 -9.54 14.30 -1.72
C GLY A 74 -8.10 14.39 -1.22
N LEU A 75 -7.21 13.60 -1.78
CA LEU A 75 -5.77 13.67 -1.55
C LEU A 75 -5.04 14.34 -2.73
N ASP A 76 -5.66 15.36 -3.33
CA ASP A 76 -5.07 16.12 -4.43
C ASP A 76 -3.74 16.76 -4.00
N GLY A 77 -2.66 16.49 -4.74
CA GLY A 77 -1.33 16.98 -4.44
C GLY A 77 -0.57 16.19 -3.37
N TRP A 78 -1.20 15.19 -2.77
CA TRP A 78 -0.48 14.28 -1.86
C TRP A 78 0.45 13.37 -2.64
N HIS A 79 1.62 13.08 -2.03
CA HIS A 79 2.64 12.21 -2.60
C HIS A 79 3.30 11.35 -1.53
N TYR A 80 3.93 10.26 -1.99
CA TYR A 80 4.49 9.20 -1.16
C TYR A 80 5.98 9.05 -1.47
N ASP A 81 6.81 9.75 -0.72
CA ASP A 81 8.27 9.73 -0.90
C ASP A 81 8.87 8.43 -0.34
N TYR A 82 9.12 7.45 -1.19
CA TYR A 82 9.79 6.21 -0.78
C TYR A 82 11.22 6.48 -0.33
N GLN A 83 11.50 6.17 0.94
CA GLN A 83 12.79 6.46 1.61
C GLN A 83 13.73 5.26 1.59
N CYS A 84 13.17 4.05 1.63
CA CYS A 84 13.92 2.81 1.75
C CYS A 84 13.10 1.67 1.18
N THR A 85 13.77 0.71 0.54
CA THR A 85 13.15 -0.52 0.04
C THR A 85 13.97 -1.72 0.47
N MET A 86 13.28 -2.78 0.90
CA MET A 86 13.85 -4.08 1.18
C MET A 86 13.21 -5.13 0.28
N ILE A 87 14.01 -5.96 -0.37
CA ILE A 87 13.56 -7.02 -1.26
C ILE A 87 13.96 -8.38 -0.70
N ASP A 88 12.99 -9.29 -0.60
CA ASP A 88 13.16 -10.71 -0.35
C ASP A 88 12.82 -11.46 -1.64
N ASP A 89 13.81 -11.66 -2.50
CA ASP A 89 13.64 -12.32 -3.79
C ASP A 89 13.32 -13.81 -3.65
N ALA A 90 13.78 -14.46 -2.59
CA ALA A 90 13.44 -15.86 -2.32
C ALA A 90 11.93 -16.08 -2.13
N LYS A 91 11.22 -15.03 -1.72
CA LYS A 91 9.78 -15.03 -1.49
C LYS A 91 9.00 -14.20 -2.50
N GLY A 92 9.67 -13.56 -3.45
CA GLY A 92 9.03 -12.67 -4.41
C GLY A 92 8.38 -11.46 -3.77
N MET A 93 9.02 -10.83 -2.79
CA MET A 93 8.42 -9.74 -2.00
C MET A 93 9.30 -8.50 -1.93
N ALA A 94 8.66 -7.35 -1.73
CA ALA A 94 9.34 -6.12 -1.33
C ALA A 94 8.56 -5.37 -0.25
N VAL A 95 9.30 -4.64 0.59
CA VAL A 95 8.75 -3.67 1.54
C VAL A 95 9.32 -2.32 1.21
N GLY A 96 8.46 -1.35 0.94
CA GLY A 96 8.83 0.04 0.75
C GLY A 96 8.35 0.89 1.90
N PHE A 97 9.24 1.70 2.49
CA PHE A 97 8.90 2.70 3.51
C PHE A 97 8.79 4.06 2.87
N TRP A 98 7.73 4.78 3.13
CA TRP A 98 7.47 6.08 2.55
C TRP A 98 7.05 7.11 3.60
N LYS A 99 7.27 8.37 3.24
CA LYS A 99 6.68 9.53 3.90
C LYS A 99 5.51 10.03 3.06
N GLN A 100 4.41 10.34 3.72
CA GLN A 100 3.24 10.91 3.06
C GLN A 100 3.18 12.41 3.33
N LYS A 101 3.19 13.20 2.27
CA LYS A 101 3.18 14.66 2.31
C LYS A 101 2.02 15.21 1.51
N SER A 102 1.51 16.34 1.94
CA SER A 102 0.23 16.87 1.45
C SER A 102 0.33 17.77 0.23
N GLY A 103 1.51 18.24 -0.17
CA GLY A 103 1.66 19.35 -1.11
C GLY A 103 1.17 20.70 -0.59
N ILE A 104 0.59 20.76 0.61
CA ILE A 104 0.09 21.99 1.25
C ILE A 104 1.16 22.53 2.18
N LEU A 105 1.55 23.80 2.00
CA LEU A 105 2.60 24.42 2.83
C LEU A 105 2.03 25.02 4.11
N ASP A 106 2.74 24.84 5.20
CA ASP A 106 2.50 25.53 6.48
C ASP A 106 2.95 27.02 6.42
N GLU A 107 2.95 27.70 7.54
CA GLU A 107 3.40 29.11 7.64
C GLU A 107 4.92 29.26 7.49
N SER A 108 5.69 28.21 7.74
CA SER A 108 7.15 28.18 7.57
C SER A 108 7.58 27.84 6.13
N GLY A 109 6.65 27.47 5.26
CA GLY A 109 6.89 27.03 3.90
C GLY A 109 7.26 25.54 3.80
N GLN A 110 7.02 24.75 4.86
CA GLN A 110 7.15 23.30 4.85
C GLN A 110 5.82 22.64 4.53
N GLU A 111 5.86 21.49 3.85
CA GLU A 111 4.66 20.70 3.62
C GLU A 111 4.17 20.06 4.90
N TYR A 112 2.85 20.00 5.05
CA TYR A 112 2.26 19.13 6.07
C TYR A 112 2.58 17.68 5.73
N GLU A 113 3.19 16.98 6.66
CA GLU A 113 3.61 15.59 6.55
C GLU A 113 2.88 14.76 7.62
N ILE A 114 2.43 13.55 7.26
CA ILE A 114 1.94 12.60 8.25
C ILE A 114 3.15 12.04 8.99
N LEU A 115 3.21 12.37 10.30
CA LEU A 115 4.27 11.88 11.16
C LEU A 115 4.10 10.37 11.42
N GLY A 116 5.20 9.69 11.66
CA GLY A 116 5.21 8.26 11.88
C GLY A 116 5.77 7.49 10.70
N ILE A 117 5.70 6.17 10.80
CA ILE A 117 6.22 5.27 9.76
C ILE A 117 5.06 4.78 8.91
N GLY A 118 5.11 5.08 7.62
CA GLY A 118 4.25 4.50 6.60
C GLY A 118 5.03 3.55 5.71
N GLY A 119 4.34 2.58 5.13
CA GLY A 119 4.96 1.65 4.22
C GLY A 119 3.96 0.75 3.53
N SER A 120 4.45 0.10 2.50
CA SER A 120 3.71 -0.88 1.72
C SER A 120 4.51 -2.17 1.62
N TRP A 121 3.83 -3.28 1.80
CA TRP A 121 4.38 -4.62 1.61
C TRP A 121 3.74 -5.25 0.39
N PHE A 122 4.58 -5.70 -0.54
CA PHE A 122 4.18 -6.24 -1.84
C PHE A 122 4.58 -7.69 -1.98
N GLY A 123 3.69 -8.49 -2.57
CA GLY A 123 4.04 -9.78 -3.14
C GLY A 123 3.90 -9.72 -4.65
N PHE A 124 4.90 -10.26 -5.35
CA PHE A 124 4.96 -10.27 -6.80
C PHE A 124 4.80 -11.69 -7.33
N GLU A 125 4.21 -11.82 -8.49
CA GLU A 125 4.12 -13.09 -9.20
C GLU A 125 4.26 -12.90 -10.70
N ARG A 126 4.75 -13.94 -11.39
CA ARG A 126 4.73 -14.01 -12.84
C ARG A 126 3.39 -14.59 -13.29
N GLN A 127 2.70 -13.88 -14.14
CA GLN A 127 1.44 -14.32 -14.67
C GLN A 127 1.63 -15.48 -15.64
N ILE A 128 0.71 -16.44 -15.60
CA ILE A 128 0.70 -17.62 -16.46
C ILE A 128 -0.61 -17.66 -17.24
N GLY A 129 -0.52 -17.48 -18.54
CA GLY A 129 -1.66 -17.42 -19.41
C GLY A 129 -2.42 -16.09 -19.38
N GLY A 130 -3.41 -15.94 -20.25
CA GLY A 130 -4.18 -14.71 -20.34
C GLY A 130 -3.45 -13.57 -21.04
N ALA A 131 -3.96 -12.35 -20.85
CA ALA A 131 -3.44 -11.15 -21.50
C ALA A 131 -2.08 -10.71 -20.89
N ASP A 132 -1.84 -11.04 -19.64
CA ASP A 132 -0.64 -10.67 -18.89
C ASP A 132 0.44 -11.77 -18.88
N ASP A 133 0.31 -12.82 -19.72
CA ASP A 133 1.22 -13.98 -19.73
C ASP A 133 2.69 -13.57 -19.79
N GLY A 134 3.48 -14.10 -18.85
CA GLY A 134 4.90 -13.80 -18.70
C GLY A 134 5.23 -12.49 -17.97
N LEU A 135 4.26 -11.59 -17.76
CA LEU A 135 4.48 -10.34 -17.04
C LEU A 135 4.57 -10.56 -15.53
N ILE A 136 5.37 -9.73 -14.88
CA ILE A 136 5.38 -9.65 -13.41
C ILE A 136 4.28 -8.68 -12.99
N LYS A 137 3.49 -9.06 -12.01
CA LYS A 137 2.41 -8.25 -11.42
C LYS A 137 2.46 -8.30 -9.90
N ILE A 138 1.85 -7.30 -9.27
CA ILE A 138 1.59 -7.32 -7.83
C ILE A 138 0.43 -8.29 -7.57
N ALA A 139 0.71 -9.38 -6.86
CA ALA A 139 -0.30 -10.34 -6.44
C ALA A 139 -1.08 -9.87 -5.21
N TRP A 140 -0.39 -9.14 -4.34
CA TRP A 140 -1.01 -8.52 -3.19
C TRP A 140 -0.19 -7.33 -2.70
N GLN A 141 -0.89 -6.35 -2.07
CA GLN A 141 -0.29 -5.22 -1.36
C GLN A 141 -0.95 -5.05 0.00
N ARG A 142 -0.15 -4.72 1.01
CA ARG A 142 -0.62 -4.35 2.34
C ARG A 142 0.08 -3.08 2.77
N ASP A 143 -0.72 -2.06 3.10
CA ASP A 143 -0.21 -0.80 3.59
C ASP A 143 -0.37 -0.71 5.10
N TRP A 144 0.50 0.04 5.72
CA TRP A 144 0.35 0.49 7.09
C TRP A 144 0.75 1.95 7.20
N PHE A 145 0.07 2.66 8.03
CA PHE A 145 0.33 4.06 8.33
C PHE A 145 -0.23 4.41 9.72
N ASP A 146 0.26 5.51 10.29
CA ASP A 146 -0.19 5.96 11.60
C ASP A 146 -1.51 6.73 11.46
N MET A 147 -2.63 6.07 11.70
CA MET A 147 -3.97 6.68 11.61
C MET A 147 -4.16 7.87 12.56
N PRO A 148 -3.71 7.83 13.83
CA PRO A 148 -3.76 9.01 14.70
C PRO A 148 -2.99 10.20 14.13
N SER A 149 -1.79 9.98 13.61
CA SER A 149 -1.01 11.04 12.96
C SER A 149 -1.66 11.56 11.68
N THR A 150 -2.29 10.69 10.91
CA THR A 150 -3.09 11.07 9.72
C THR A 150 -4.22 12.01 10.11
N ALA A 151 -5.03 11.63 11.10
CA ALA A 151 -6.13 12.45 11.60
C ALA A 151 -5.63 13.79 12.15
N HIS A 152 -4.53 13.78 12.90
CA HIS A 152 -3.91 14.99 13.43
C HIS A 152 -3.47 15.94 12.30
N THR A 153 -2.80 15.44 11.28
CA THR A 153 -2.33 16.24 10.14
C THR A 153 -3.49 16.87 9.38
N PHE A 154 -4.56 16.08 9.11
CA PHE A 154 -5.76 16.60 8.45
C PHE A 154 -6.39 17.71 9.27
N MET A 155 -6.55 17.54 10.59
CA MET A 155 -7.09 18.56 11.46
C MET A 155 -6.21 19.82 11.49
N ALA A 156 -4.89 19.69 11.53
CA ALA A 156 -3.98 20.84 11.48
C ALA A 156 -4.14 21.67 10.19
N ILE A 157 -4.31 21.00 9.04
CA ILE A 157 -4.56 21.64 7.75
C ILE A 157 -5.92 22.40 7.78
N VAL A 158 -6.95 21.81 8.40
CA VAL A 158 -8.27 22.42 8.56
C VAL A 158 -8.18 23.64 9.48
N GLU A 159 -7.55 23.51 10.64
CA GLU A 159 -7.39 24.60 11.62
C GLU A 159 -6.58 25.78 11.06
N ALA A 160 -5.63 25.51 10.18
CA ALA A 160 -4.89 26.53 9.44
C ALA A 160 -5.72 27.22 8.33
N GLY A 161 -6.95 26.76 8.06
CA GLY A 161 -7.77 27.26 6.98
C GLY A 161 -7.26 26.94 5.57
N LYS A 162 -6.43 25.89 5.44
CA LYS A 162 -5.76 25.50 4.20
C LYS A 162 -6.35 24.23 3.55
N ALA A 163 -7.35 23.63 4.17
CA ALA A 163 -7.97 22.41 3.66
C ALA A 163 -8.77 22.71 2.38
N PRO A 164 -8.45 22.06 1.24
CA PRO A 164 -9.27 22.13 0.06
C PRO A 164 -10.64 21.46 0.29
N ASP A 165 -11.64 21.87 -0.47
CA ASP A 165 -13.01 21.33 -0.36
C ASP A 165 -13.04 19.80 -0.54
N THR A 166 -12.16 19.27 -1.38
CA THR A 166 -12.03 17.83 -1.64
C THR A 166 -11.58 17.08 -0.40
N LEU A 167 -10.62 17.62 0.37
CA LEU A 167 -10.18 17.04 1.64
C LEU A 167 -11.30 17.12 2.70
N LEU A 168 -12.01 18.25 2.79
CA LEU A 168 -13.14 18.40 3.71
C LEU A 168 -14.25 17.38 3.39
N LYS A 169 -14.55 17.19 2.11
CA LYS A 169 -15.49 16.17 1.66
C LYS A 169 -15.03 14.77 2.07
N ARG A 170 -13.77 14.41 1.82
CA ARG A 170 -13.18 13.14 2.26
C ARG A 170 -13.36 12.92 3.76
N MET A 171 -13.03 13.91 4.59
CA MET A 171 -13.15 13.81 6.06
C MET A 171 -14.60 13.66 6.53
N SER A 172 -15.59 14.09 5.73
CA SER A 172 -17.01 13.97 6.05
C SER A 172 -17.61 12.62 5.67
N VAL A 173 -16.91 11.86 4.82
CA VAL A 173 -17.34 10.55 4.33
C VAL A 173 -16.27 9.54 4.75
N GLY A 174 -16.64 8.47 5.40
CA GLY A 174 -15.65 7.49 5.79
C GLY A 174 -16.25 6.24 6.42
N GLY A 175 -15.37 5.31 6.63
CA GLY A 175 -15.69 4.07 7.31
C GLY A 175 -16.56 3.13 6.50
N LEU A 176 -17.29 2.30 7.18
CA LEU A 176 -18.12 1.20 6.63
C LEU A 176 -19.17 1.63 5.57
N LYS A 177 -19.29 2.91 5.29
CA LYS A 177 -20.15 3.44 4.22
C LYS A 177 -19.46 3.54 2.86
N VAL A 178 -18.15 3.43 2.86
CA VAL A 178 -17.31 3.51 1.66
C VAL A 178 -17.05 2.08 1.14
N PRO A 179 -17.14 1.84 -0.16
CA PRO A 179 -16.76 0.54 -0.73
C PRO A 179 -15.35 0.10 -0.32
N GLY A 180 -15.19 -1.18 -0.03
CA GLY A 180 -13.91 -1.74 0.41
C GLY A 180 -13.69 -1.70 1.93
N HIS A 181 -14.51 -0.99 2.69
CA HIS A 181 -14.44 -0.99 4.16
C HIS A 181 -15.34 -2.07 4.76
N TYR A 182 -14.76 -2.87 5.62
CA TYR A 182 -15.40 -4.03 6.24
C TYR A 182 -15.17 -4.03 7.75
N ARG A 183 -16.13 -4.59 8.49
CA ARG A 183 -15.83 -5.02 9.86
C ARG A 183 -14.81 -6.14 9.83
N TYR A 184 -13.99 -6.23 10.86
CA TYR A 184 -12.96 -7.27 10.95
C TYR A 184 -13.49 -8.68 10.66
N ALA A 185 -14.69 -9.00 11.14
CA ALA A 185 -15.31 -10.32 10.94
C ALA A 185 -15.79 -10.58 9.49
N ASP A 186 -15.99 -9.54 8.71
CA ASP A 186 -16.63 -9.59 7.38
C ASP A 186 -15.63 -9.38 6.24
N ILE A 187 -14.34 -9.18 6.56
CA ILE A 187 -13.32 -8.88 5.56
C ILE A 187 -13.13 -10.06 4.59
N PRO A 188 -13.16 -9.84 3.27
CA PRO A 188 -13.13 -10.93 2.29
C PRO A 188 -11.76 -11.62 2.16
N SER A 189 -10.68 -10.96 2.61
CA SER A 189 -9.33 -11.49 2.64
C SER A 189 -8.58 -10.93 3.84
N SER A 190 -7.62 -11.67 4.39
CA SER A 190 -6.84 -11.21 5.53
C SER A 190 -6.02 -9.96 5.20
N VAL A 191 -5.97 -8.99 6.13
CA VAL A 191 -5.01 -7.88 6.05
C VAL A 191 -3.57 -8.35 6.25
N TRP A 192 -3.35 -9.49 6.91
CA TRP A 192 -2.07 -10.16 6.82
C TRP A 192 -1.87 -10.71 5.40
N PRO A 193 -0.67 -10.56 4.83
CA PRO A 193 -0.36 -11.21 3.56
C PRO A 193 -0.62 -12.72 3.66
N PRO A 194 -0.87 -13.39 2.51
CA PRO A 194 -0.93 -14.84 2.49
C PRO A 194 0.30 -15.40 3.17
N PRO A 195 0.17 -16.47 4.00
CA PRO A 195 1.32 -17.07 4.64
C PRO A 195 2.29 -17.50 3.53
N VAL A 196 3.41 -16.83 3.47
CA VAL A 196 4.54 -17.33 2.70
C VAL A 196 5.01 -18.54 3.48
N GLU A 197 4.95 -19.72 2.87
CA GLU A 197 5.50 -20.92 3.49
C GLU A 197 6.89 -20.54 3.97
N ALA A 198 7.09 -20.57 5.28
CA ALA A 198 8.39 -20.30 5.86
C ALA A 198 9.32 -21.35 5.27
N GLY A 199 10.13 -20.96 4.28
CA GLY A 199 11.26 -21.78 3.88
C GLY A 199 11.97 -22.14 5.17
N GLU A 200 12.50 -23.34 5.30
CA GLU A 200 13.05 -23.97 6.51
C GLU A 200 14.15 -23.15 7.25
N HIS A 201 14.25 -21.85 7.01
CA HIS A 201 15.33 -20.97 7.45
C HIS A 201 15.01 -19.99 8.59
N ILE A 202 13.83 -20.05 9.19
CA ILE A 202 13.71 -19.51 10.53
C ILE A 202 14.04 -20.66 11.50
N THR A 203 15.27 -21.06 11.52
CA THR A 203 15.83 -21.68 12.71
C THR A 203 15.70 -20.62 13.80
N GLN A 204 14.72 -20.81 14.68
CA GLN A 204 14.74 -20.16 15.98
C GLN A 204 16.12 -20.44 16.57
N GLN A 205 16.98 -19.43 16.62
CA GLN A 205 18.18 -19.51 17.44
C GLN A 205 17.66 -19.75 18.84
N LYS A 206 17.79 -21.00 19.30
CA LYS A 206 17.55 -21.37 20.68
C LYS A 206 18.35 -20.39 21.53
N ALA A 207 17.67 -19.65 22.38
CA ALA A 207 18.37 -18.81 23.33
C ALA A 207 19.40 -19.69 24.06
N PRO A 208 20.64 -19.22 24.27
CA PRO A 208 21.63 -20.01 24.99
C PRO A 208 21.05 -20.36 26.36
N GLU A 209 21.08 -21.65 26.69
CA GLU A 209 20.67 -22.14 28.00
C GLU A 209 21.52 -21.40 29.04
N ALA A 210 20.84 -20.68 29.93
CA ALA A 210 21.52 -20.05 31.06
C ALA A 210 22.19 -21.18 31.85
N THR A 211 23.49 -21.26 31.78
CA THR A 211 24.28 -22.13 32.66
C THR A 211 24.15 -21.60 34.08
N ALA A 212 23.57 -22.43 34.95
CA ALA A 212 23.48 -22.20 36.38
C ALA A 212 24.82 -22.15 37.08
#